data_8083854dc838c8af7c892ddf8e7c988c
#
_entry.id   8083854dc838c8af7c892ddf8e7c988c
#
_cell.length_a   1.000
_cell.length_b   1.000
_cell.length_c   1.000
_cell.angle_alpha   90.00
_cell.angle_beta   90.00
_cell.angle_gamma   90.00
#
_symmetry.space_group_name_H-M   'P 1'
#
loop_
_entity.id
_entity.type
_entity.pdbx_description
1 polymer ?
#
loop_
_entity_poly.entity_id
_entity_poly.type
_entity_poly.pdbx_seq_one_letter_code
_entity_poly.pdbx_strand_id
1 'polypeptide(L)'
;MVTESAIVLAGYTSRRQALASTLSGLPPGPMRLQKETSNLFRTRNTNPHHALDISAFNHVLNIDTERNTIEVEGMTHYADVISASLQVGLMPKVVPQLKSITVGGAISGIGIESSSFRYGLPHESVLEMDVLLAGGDVVTCTPDNAHQDLFFGMPNSYATLGYILRLKLEAIPVKPYVQLTHLEFDNSAAFFAAIDKWSGEDIDFLDGCVLQRHQHFLTIGRFVDEAPYVSDYTLLDIYYQSIPVRSEDYLTTSDYLWRWDTDWFWCSKNLYVQSKPIRRLLGRKRLNSTT
;
A
#
# COMPACT_ATOMS: atom_id res chain seq x y z
N MET A 1 -4.45 -26.62 -22.33
CA MET A 1 -3.64 -25.38 -22.25
C MET A 1 -3.45 -25.05 -20.78
N VAL A 2 -2.19 -24.89 -20.33
CA VAL A 2 -1.92 -24.41 -18.98
C VAL A 2 -2.27 -22.91 -18.97
N THR A 3 -3.10 -22.46 -18.03
CA THR A 3 -3.44 -21.03 -17.91
C THR A 3 -2.22 -20.23 -17.46
N GLU A 4 -2.12 -18.96 -17.83
CA GLU A 4 -1.04 -18.05 -17.42
C GLU A 4 -0.90 -18.02 -15.88
N SER A 5 -2.02 -17.99 -15.17
CA SER A 5 -2.07 -18.07 -13.70
C SER A 5 -1.45 -19.37 -13.16
N ALA A 6 -1.62 -20.52 -13.83
CA ALA A 6 -0.99 -21.77 -13.40
C ALA A 6 0.54 -21.77 -13.58
N ILE A 7 1.05 -21.07 -14.60
CA ILE A 7 2.49 -20.91 -14.82
C ILE A 7 3.09 -20.03 -13.71
N VAL A 8 2.43 -18.95 -13.35
CA VAL A 8 2.89 -18.01 -12.31
C VAL A 8 2.88 -18.67 -10.93
N LEU A 9 1.85 -19.47 -10.61
CA LEU A 9 1.79 -20.26 -9.37
C LEU A 9 2.87 -21.34 -9.31
N ALA A 10 3.17 -22.02 -10.42
CA ALA A 10 4.27 -22.96 -10.50
C ALA A 10 5.62 -22.28 -10.23
N GLY A 11 5.80 -21.05 -10.70
CA GLY A 11 6.94 -20.20 -10.40
C GLY A 11 7.09 -19.90 -8.91
N TYR A 12 5.98 -19.58 -8.21
CA TYR A 12 5.98 -19.41 -6.75
C TYR A 12 6.45 -20.67 -6.02
N THR A 13 5.93 -21.84 -6.38
CA THR A 13 6.33 -23.12 -5.79
C THR A 13 7.82 -23.38 -5.95
N SER A 14 8.36 -23.12 -7.15
CA SER A 14 9.81 -23.27 -7.42
C SER A 14 10.65 -22.32 -6.57
N ARG A 15 10.26 -21.06 -6.42
CA ARG A 15 10.92 -20.09 -5.55
C ARG A 15 10.92 -20.52 -4.07
N ARG A 16 9.79 -21.05 -3.60
CA ARG A 16 9.66 -21.62 -2.24
C ARG A 16 10.66 -22.75 -2.01
N GLN A 17 10.78 -23.69 -2.94
CA GLN A 17 11.70 -24.82 -2.85
C GLN A 17 13.16 -24.35 -2.83
N ALA A 18 13.52 -23.41 -3.71
CA ALA A 18 14.86 -22.82 -3.74
C ALA A 18 15.19 -22.12 -2.43
N LEU A 19 14.24 -21.36 -1.86
CA LEU A 19 14.40 -20.68 -0.58
C LEU A 19 14.63 -21.67 0.57
N ALA A 20 13.83 -22.74 0.65
CA ALA A 20 13.98 -23.80 1.65
C ALA A 20 15.37 -24.46 1.57
N SER A 21 15.86 -24.73 0.37
CA SER A 21 17.21 -25.25 0.15
C SER A 21 18.31 -24.29 0.60
N THR A 22 18.14 -22.99 0.36
CA THR A 22 19.07 -21.96 0.81
C THR A 22 19.12 -21.90 2.34
N LEU A 23 17.95 -21.90 3.00
CA LEU A 23 17.85 -21.82 4.47
C LEU A 23 18.48 -23.04 5.17
N SER A 24 18.26 -24.24 4.64
CA SER A 24 18.87 -25.46 5.21
C SER A 24 20.40 -25.48 5.14
N GLY A 25 21.00 -24.68 4.28
CA GLY A 25 22.45 -24.50 4.18
C GLY A 25 23.03 -23.39 5.06
N LEU A 26 22.20 -22.57 5.71
CA LEU A 26 22.66 -21.48 6.57
C LEU A 26 23.00 -21.99 7.97
N PRO A 27 24.12 -21.51 8.57
CA PRO A 27 24.39 -21.81 9.97
C PRO A 27 23.34 -21.19 10.90
N PRO A 28 23.07 -21.76 12.07
CA PRO A 28 22.16 -21.17 13.06
C PRO A 28 22.59 -19.75 13.43
N GLY A 29 21.65 -18.81 13.45
CA GLY A 29 21.94 -17.43 13.79
C GLY A 29 20.77 -16.50 13.49
N PRO A 30 20.84 -15.25 13.96
CA PRO A 30 19.82 -14.25 13.65
C PRO A 30 19.76 -13.95 12.15
N MET A 31 18.55 -13.91 11.58
CA MET A 31 18.31 -13.57 10.20
C MET A 31 17.64 -12.20 10.08
N ARG A 32 17.91 -11.50 8.99
CA ARG A 32 17.18 -10.30 8.59
C ARG A 32 16.90 -10.31 7.10
N LEU A 33 15.81 -9.68 6.70
CA LEU A 33 15.55 -9.46 5.28
C LEU A 33 16.59 -8.52 4.67
N GLN A 34 17.09 -8.91 3.51
CA GLN A 34 17.76 -8.00 2.61
C GLN A 34 16.69 -7.21 1.85
N LYS A 35 16.52 -5.93 2.17
CA LYS A 35 15.56 -5.03 1.54
C LYS A 35 16.26 -3.76 1.06
N GLU A 36 15.91 -3.32 -0.12
CA GLU A 36 16.33 -2.01 -0.66
C GLU A 36 15.57 -0.88 0.03
N THR A 37 14.28 -1.05 0.24
CA THR A 37 13.42 -0.11 0.97
C THR A 37 13.24 -0.54 2.42
N SER A 38 13.24 0.41 3.34
CA SER A 38 12.94 0.18 4.75
C SER A 38 12.11 1.34 5.30
N ASN A 39 11.41 1.09 6.41
CA ASN A 39 10.74 2.14 7.14
C ASN A 39 11.73 3.28 7.49
N LEU A 40 11.45 4.48 7.01
CA LEU A 40 12.29 5.68 7.16
C LEU A 40 12.48 6.10 8.63
N PHE A 41 11.58 5.67 9.53
CA PHE A 41 11.57 6.07 10.93
C PHE A 41 12.29 5.09 11.87
N ARG A 42 12.94 4.05 11.34
CA ARG A 42 13.66 3.05 12.14
C ARG A 42 15.16 3.12 11.92
N THR A 43 15.89 3.15 13.04
CA THR A 43 17.34 2.95 13.02
C THR A 43 17.62 1.50 12.60
N ARG A 44 18.42 1.35 11.54
CA ARG A 44 18.86 0.01 11.10
C ARG A 44 19.86 -0.55 12.11
N ASN A 45 19.57 -1.73 12.63
CA ASN A 45 20.55 -2.46 13.41
C ASN A 45 21.64 -2.99 12.46
N THR A 46 22.90 -2.63 12.75
CA THR A 46 24.08 -3.02 11.95
C THR A 46 24.74 -4.31 12.43
N ASN A 47 24.17 -5.00 13.43
CA ASN A 47 24.71 -6.26 13.93
C ASN A 47 24.79 -7.30 12.80
N PRO A 48 25.82 -8.15 12.79
CA PRO A 48 25.96 -9.20 11.80
C PRO A 48 24.82 -10.21 11.92
N HIS A 49 23.95 -10.22 10.95
CA HIS A 49 22.85 -11.17 10.77
C HIS A 49 23.05 -11.83 9.40
N HIS A 50 22.56 -13.06 9.27
CA HIS A 50 22.45 -13.66 7.94
C HIS A 50 21.41 -12.85 7.14
N ALA A 51 21.84 -12.31 6.00
CA ALA A 51 20.94 -11.62 5.10
C ALA A 51 20.11 -12.64 4.32
N LEU A 52 18.80 -12.57 4.44
CA LEU A 52 17.87 -13.39 3.68
C LEU A 52 17.32 -12.58 2.52
N ASP A 53 17.64 -13.00 1.31
CA ASP A 53 17.08 -12.40 0.10
C ASP A 53 15.80 -13.14 -0.31
N ILE A 54 14.68 -12.43 -0.25
CA ILE A 54 13.39 -12.87 -0.77
C ILE A 54 12.87 -11.89 -1.84
N SER A 55 13.72 -11.10 -2.45
CA SER A 55 13.36 -10.11 -3.47
C SER A 55 12.66 -10.73 -4.68
N ALA A 56 12.95 -12.00 -4.98
CA ALA A 56 12.28 -12.75 -6.04
C ALA A 56 10.78 -13.03 -5.80
N PHE A 57 10.26 -12.81 -4.56
CA PHE A 57 8.84 -12.96 -4.22
C PHE A 57 8.09 -11.65 -4.44
N ASN A 58 8.07 -11.15 -5.68
CA ASN A 58 7.59 -9.82 -6.05
C ASN A 58 6.55 -9.82 -7.20
N HIS A 59 5.78 -10.89 -7.37
CA HIS A 59 4.83 -11.03 -8.46
C HIS A 59 3.37 -10.92 -8.01
N VAL A 60 2.52 -10.39 -8.89
CA VAL A 60 1.08 -10.61 -8.83
C VAL A 60 0.82 -11.99 -9.39
N LEU A 61 0.25 -12.88 -8.57
CA LEU A 61 0.09 -14.30 -8.90
C LEU A 61 -1.25 -14.58 -9.59
N ASN A 62 -2.32 -13.93 -9.13
CA ASN A 62 -3.65 -14.10 -9.67
C ASN A 62 -4.56 -12.92 -9.31
N ILE A 63 -5.50 -12.60 -10.20
CA ILE A 63 -6.60 -11.66 -9.93
C ILE A 63 -7.88 -12.37 -10.33
N ASP A 64 -8.75 -12.65 -9.35
CA ASP A 64 -10.03 -13.30 -9.53
C ASP A 64 -11.14 -12.24 -9.51
N THR A 65 -11.67 -11.93 -10.70
CA THR A 65 -12.73 -10.92 -10.87
C THR A 65 -14.11 -11.41 -10.46
N GLU A 66 -14.32 -12.73 -10.34
CA GLU A 66 -15.59 -13.30 -9.88
C GLU A 66 -15.70 -13.22 -8.36
N ARG A 67 -14.57 -13.47 -7.66
CA ARG A 67 -14.49 -13.41 -6.19
C ARG A 67 -14.00 -12.10 -5.64
N ASN A 68 -13.57 -11.19 -6.49
CA ASN A 68 -12.92 -9.93 -6.11
C ASN A 68 -11.75 -10.18 -5.15
N THR A 69 -10.79 -11.01 -5.57
CA THR A 69 -9.59 -11.29 -4.79
C THR A 69 -8.31 -11.12 -5.62
N ILE A 70 -7.24 -10.71 -4.95
CA ILE A 70 -5.92 -10.55 -5.55
C ILE A 70 -4.93 -11.40 -4.77
N GLU A 71 -4.15 -12.22 -5.46
CA GLU A 71 -3.11 -13.05 -4.88
C GLU A 71 -1.74 -12.53 -5.32
N VAL A 72 -0.89 -12.23 -4.33
CA VAL A 72 0.41 -11.56 -4.55
C VAL A 72 1.50 -12.16 -3.68
N GLU A 73 2.74 -11.98 -4.10
CA GLU A 73 3.89 -12.27 -3.27
C GLU A 73 4.23 -11.12 -2.31
N GLY A 74 4.85 -11.43 -1.18
CA GLY A 74 5.04 -10.48 -0.07
C GLY A 74 5.92 -9.28 -0.39
N MET A 75 6.83 -9.39 -1.36
CA MET A 75 7.72 -8.30 -1.79
C MET A 75 7.15 -7.49 -2.97
N THR A 76 5.97 -7.84 -3.48
CA THR A 76 5.30 -7.07 -4.53
C THR A 76 5.00 -5.67 -4.02
N HIS A 77 5.39 -4.65 -4.78
CA HIS A 77 5.04 -3.27 -4.48
C HIS A 77 3.57 -3.00 -4.79
N TYR A 78 2.91 -2.15 -4.00
CA TYR A 78 1.53 -1.76 -4.31
C TYR A 78 1.40 -1.10 -5.68
N ALA A 79 2.45 -0.44 -6.19
CA ALA A 79 2.48 0.08 -7.56
C ALA A 79 2.19 -1.00 -8.61
N ASP A 80 2.81 -2.18 -8.46
CA ASP A 80 2.64 -3.30 -9.39
C ASP A 80 1.27 -3.96 -9.22
N VAL A 81 0.80 -4.10 -7.97
CA VAL A 81 -0.55 -4.61 -7.68
C VAL A 81 -1.61 -3.74 -8.33
N ILE A 82 -1.53 -2.42 -8.13
CA ILE A 82 -2.48 -1.46 -8.70
C ILE A 82 -2.40 -1.43 -10.23
N SER A 83 -1.18 -1.45 -10.79
CA SER A 83 -0.99 -1.50 -12.24
C SER A 83 -1.67 -2.72 -12.88
N ALA A 84 -1.63 -3.87 -12.22
CA ALA A 84 -2.28 -5.09 -12.71
C ALA A 84 -3.80 -5.09 -12.47
N SER A 85 -4.24 -4.74 -11.26
CA SER A 85 -5.63 -4.87 -10.85
C SER A 85 -6.58 -3.84 -11.48
N LEU A 86 -6.11 -2.61 -11.70
CA LEU A 86 -6.91 -1.58 -12.39
C LEU A 86 -7.22 -1.95 -13.86
N GLN A 87 -6.39 -2.79 -14.50
CA GLN A 87 -6.68 -3.25 -15.87
C GLN A 87 -7.94 -4.11 -15.96
N VAL A 88 -8.32 -4.74 -14.85
CA VAL A 88 -9.53 -5.55 -14.74
C VAL A 88 -10.61 -4.89 -13.87
N GLY A 89 -10.47 -3.60 -13.58
CA GLY A 89 -11.46 -2.82 -12.84
C GLY A 89 -11.51 -3.12 -11.34
N LEU A 90 -10.43 -3.61 -10.74
CA LEU A 90 -10.34 -3.91 -9.31
C LEU A 90 -9.20 -3.15 -8.64
N MET A 91 -9.29 -2.97 -7.31
CA MET A 91 -8.18 -2.60 -6.45
C MET A 91 -8.28 -3.33 -5.10
N PRO A 92 -7.18 -3.53 -4.33
CA PRO A 92 -7.25 -3.95 -2.94
C PRO A 92 -8.17 -3.02 -2.13
N LYS A 93 -8.90 -3.53 -1.13
CA LYS A 93 -9.78 -2.72 -0.27
C LYS A 93 -9.07 -1.53 0.36
N VAL A 94 -7.80 -1.72 0.73
CA VAL A 94 -6.97 -0.69 1.37
C VAL A 94 -5.62 -0.62 0.67
N VAL A 95 -5.25 0.57 0.19
CA VAL A 95 -4.05 0.81 -0.61
C VAL A 95 -3.18 1.87 0.05
N PRO A 96 -1.96 1.54 0.52
CA PRO A 96 -0.99 2.52 0.98
C PRO A 96 -0.63 3.55 -0.09
N GLN A 97 -0.47 4.80 0.33
CA GLN A 97 -0.32 5.95 -0.59
C GLN A 97 1.10 6.15 -1.14
N LEU A 98 2.06 5.29 -0.78
CA LEU A 98 3.41 5.31 -1.34
C LEU A 98 3.63 4.05 -2.19
N LYS A 99 4.04 4.27 -3.43
CA LYS A 99 4.26 3.22 -4.46
C LYS A 99 5.26 2.15 -4.04
N SER A 100 6.28 2.54 -3.26
CA SER A 100 7.38 1.68 -2.82
C SER A 100 7.01 0.74 -1.66
N ILE A 101 5.84 0.86 -1.05
CA ILE A 101 5.43 -0.04 0.01
C ILE A 101 5.14 -1.43 -0.57
N THR A 102 5.75 -2.46 0.03
CA THR A 102 5.48 -3.85 -0.32
C THR A 102 4.26 -4.37 0.42
N VAL A 103 3.50 -5.29 -0.19
CA VAL A 103 2.28 -5.84 0.42
C VAL A 103 2.58 -6.50 1.76
N GLY A 104 3.57 -7.38 1.83
CA GLY A 104 3.98 -8.00 3.10
C GLY A 104 4.47 -6.99 4.14
N GLY A 105 5.07 -5.88 3.70
CA GLY A 105 5.49 -4.78 4.56
C GLY A 105 4.31 -4.01 5.16
N ALA A 106 3.26 -3.75 4.39
CA ALA A 106 2.05 -3.09 4.85
C ALA A 106 1.30 -3.94 5.91
N ILE A 107 1.23 -5.26 5.69
CA ILE A 107 0.55 -6.17 6.62
C ILE A 107 1.35 -6.29 7.92
N SER A 108 2.68 -6.54 7.83
CA SER A 108 3.53 -6.68 9.02
C SER A 108 3.73 -5.38 9.78
N GLY A 109 3.56 -4.23 9.14
CA GLY A 109 3.85 -2.91 9.71
C GLY A 109 2.61 -2.14 10.18
N ILE A 110 1.44 -2.53 9.72
CA ILE A 110 0.17 -1.80 9.83
C ILE A 110 0.23 -0.40 9.18
N GLY A 111 -0.91 0.05 8.68
CA GLY A 111 -1.14 1.38 8.15
C GLY A 111 -2.61 1.75 8.27
N ILE A 112 -2.92 3.05 8.16
CA ILE A 112 -4.27 3.57 8.01
C ILE A 112 -4.32 4.37 6.73
N GLU A 113 -5.38 4.17 5.94
CA GLU A 113 -5.53 4.75 4.61
C GLU A 113 -6.93 5.35 4.45
N SER A 114 -7.13 6.10 3.36
CA SER A 114 -8.39 6.84 3.15
C SER A 114 -9.65 5.97 3.04
N SER A 115 -9.51 4.68 2.77
CA SER A 115 -10.61 3.71 2.75
C SER A 115 -10.76 2.92 4.07
N SER A 116 -9.85 3.13 5.04
CA SER A 116 -9.82 2.36 6.29
C SER A 116 -11.04 2.57 7.18
N PHE A 117 -11.70 3.72 7.10
CA PHE A 117 -12.96 3.96 7.84
C PHE A 117 -14.07 2.97 7.47
N ARG A 118 -14.03 2.41 6.26
CA ARG A 118 -15.00 1.45 5.72
C ARG A 118 -14.51 0.00 5.77
N TYR A 119 -13.22 -0.22 5.48
CA TYR A 119 -12.66 -1.56 5.25
C TYR A 119 -11.65 -2.00 6.31
N GLY A 120 -11.41 -1.20 7.35
CA GLY A 120 -10.38 -1.47 8.33
C GLY A 120 -8.96 -1.19 7.80
N LEU A 121 -7.97 -1.77 8.44
CA LEU A 121 -6.57 -1.60 8.07
C LEU A 121 -6.15 -2.60 6.98
N PRO A 122 -5.01 -2.43 6.30
CA PRO A 122 -4.61 -3.32 5.20
C PRO A 122 -4.65 -4.81 5.55
N HIS A 123 -4.27 -5.19 6.78
CA HIS A 123 -4.26 -6.59 7.22
C HIS A 123 -5.66 -7.18 7.41
N GLU A 124 -6.69 -6.36 7.63
CA GLU A 124 -8.07 -6.83 7.82
C GLU A 124 -8.73 -7.26 6.50
N SER A 125 -8.09 -6.94 5.36
CA SER A 125 -8.48 -7.42 4.03
C SER A 125 -7.78 -8.73 3.61
N VAL A 126 -6.91 -9.30 4.47
CA VAL A 126 -6.18 -10.54 4.17
C VAL A 126 -7.07 -11.74 4.43
N LEU A 127 -7.18 -12.62 3.44
CA LEU A 127 -7.92 -13.88 3.55
C LEU A 127 -7.01 -15.06 3.90
N GLU A 128 -5.77 -15.03 3.40
CA GLU A 128 -4.79 -16.10 3.55
C GLU A 128 -3.38 -15.54 3.38
N MET A 129 -2.41 -16.09 4.10
CA MET A 129 -0.99 -15.76 3.90
C MET A 129 -0.09 -16.99 4.08
N ASP A 130 0.99 -17.06 3.28
CA ASP A 130 2.09 -17.98 3.50
C ASP A 130 3.21 -17.27 4.27
N VAL A 131 3.60 -17.82 5.40
CA VAL A 131 4.61 -17.26 6.29
C VAL A 131 5.81 -18.19 6.40
N LEU A 132 6.98 -17.66 6.11
CA LEU A 132 8.26 -18.32 6.36
C LEU A 132 8.63 -18.14 7.85
N LEU A 133 8.75 -19.24 8.55
CA LEU A 133 9.15 -19.29 9.95
C LEU A 133 10.67 -19.33 10.11
N ALA A 134 11.16 -19.02 11.31
CA ALA A 134 12.59 -19.04 11.64
C ALA A 134 13.27 -20.41 11.43
N GLY A 135 12.50 -21.51 11.52
CA GLY A 135 12.98 -22.87 11.22
C GLY A 135 13.13 -23.20 9.73
N GLY A 136 12.72 -22.32 8.85
CA GLY A 136 12.73 -22.57 7.39
C GLY A 136 11.42 -23.15 6.84
N ASP A 137 10.50 -23.54 7.70
CA ASP A 137 9.18 -24.02 7.28
C ASP A 137 8.33 -22.86 6.73
N VAL A 138 7.55 -23.12 5.69
CA VAL A 138 6.54 -22.21 5.19
C VAL A 138 5.17 -22.75 5.51
N VAL A 139 4.41 -22.02 6.32
CA VAL A 139 3.05 -22.39 6.74
C VAL A 139 2.03 -21.47 6.11
N THR A 140 0.90 -22.03 5.69
CA THR A 140 -0.26 -21.26 5.22
C THR A 140 -1.16 -20.96 6.40
N CYS A 141 -1.39 -19.66 6.65
CA CYS A 141 -2.21 -19.15 7.75
C CYS A 141 -3.53 -18.60 7.22
N THR A 142 -4.63 -18.99 7.85
CA THR A 142 -5.98 -18.44 7.65
C THR A 142 -6.62 -18.15 9.01
N PRO A 143 -7.72 -17.38 9.06
CA PRO A 143 -8.43 -17.10 10.31
C PRO A 143 -8.95 -18.33 11.07
N ASP A 144 -9.08 -19.47 10.41
CA ASP A 144 -9.79 -20.65 10.88
C ASP A 144 -8.99 -21.96 10.84
N ASN A 145 -7.69 -21.91 10.46
CA ASN A 145 -6.85 -23.12 10.43
C ASN A 145 -5.95 -23.26 11.67
N ALA A 146 -5.11 -24.30 11.68
CA ALA A 146 -4.19 -24.60 12.79
C ALA A 146 -3.16 -23.50 13.06
N HIS A 147 -3.01 -22.53 12.17
CA HIS A 147 -2.07 -21.39 12.27
C HIS A 147 -2.78 -20.05 12.46
N GLN A 148 -4.04 -20.06 12.95
CA GLN A 148 -4.82 -18.84 13.20
C GLN A 148 -4.13 -17.86 14.13
N ASP A 149 -3.42 -18.34 15.16
CA ASP A 149 -2.68 -17.49 16.09
C ASP A 149 -1.57 -16.71 15.39
N LEU A 150 -0.89 -17.34 14.44
CA LEU A 150 0.11 -16.67 13.61
C LEU A 150 -0.57 -15.69 12.63
N PHE A 151 -1.72 -16.08 12.04
CA PHE A 151 -2.49 -15.18 11.17
C PHE A 151 -2.82 -13.87 11.87
N PHE A 152 -3.39 -13.92 13.07
CA PHE A 152 -3.74 -12.72 13.85
C PHE A 152 -2.53 -12.06 14.53
N GLY A 153 -1.43 -12.76 14.72
CA GLY A 153 -0.18 -12.24 15.28
C GLY A 153 0.70 -11.49 14.28
N MET A 154 0.58 -11.76 12.96
CA MET A 154 1.41 -11.15 11.93
C MET A 154 1.25 -9.63 11.81
N PRO A 155 0.04 -9.04 11.89
CA PRO A 155 -0.11 -7.59 11.90
C PRO A 155 0.67 -6.95 13.05
N ASN A 156 1.35 -5.83 12.75
CA ASN A 156 2.22 -5.11 13.69
C ASN A 156 3.38 -5.92 14.29
N SER A 157 3.66 -7.10 13.75
CA SER A 157 4.80 -7.93 14.21
C SER A 157 6.15 -7.39 13.73
N TYR A 158 6.15 -6.55 12.71
CA TYR A 158 7.37 -6.07 12.04
C TYR A 158 8.30 -7.19 11.62
N ALA A 159 7.71 -8.30 11.17
CA ALA A 159 8.40 -9.51 10.75
C ALA A 159 9.19 -10.24 11.87
N THR A 160 8.86 -10.01 13.14
CA THR A 160 9.49 -10.74 14.28
C THR A 160 8.99 -12.17 14.41
N LEU A 161 7.81 -12.49 13.86
CA LEU A 161 7.21 -13.82 13.89
C LEU A 161 7.54 -14.66 12.64
N GLY A 162 7.95 -14.00 11.56
CA GLY A 162 8.24 -14.64 10.29
C GLY A 162 8.16 -13.66 9.12
N TYR A 163 8.39 -14.15 7.91
CA TYR A 163 8.35 -13.35 6.69
C TYR A 163 7.21 -13.80 5.78
N ILE A 164 6.37 -12.85 5.40
CA ILE A 164 5.25 -13.12 4.48
C ILE A 164 5.80 -13.31 3.07
N LEU A 165 5.57 -14.48 2.49
CA LEU A 165 5.97 -14.81 1.13
C LEU A 165 4.84 -14.62 0.11
N ARG A 166 3.59 -14.86 0.51
CA ARG A 166 2.39 -14.77 -0.33
C ARG A 166 1.20 -14.29 0.49
N LEU A 167 0.30 -13.58 -0.15
CA LEU A 167 -0.97 -13.13 0.43
C LEU A 167 -2.11 -13.27 -0.57
N LYS A 168 -3.29 -13.55 -0.07
CA LYS A 168 -4.55 -13.40 -0.78
C LYS A 168 -5.36 -12.29 -0.11
N LEU A 169 -5.71 -11.27 -0.88
CA LEU A 169 -6.37 -10.06 -0.43
C LEU A 169 -7.77 -9.94 -1.02
N GLU A 170 -8.67 -9.35 -0.26
CA GLU A 170 -9.94 -8.87 -0.81
C GLU A 170 -9.72 -7.62 -1.67
N ALA A 171 -10.49 -7.53 -2.74
CA ALA A 171 -10.50 -6.39 -3.66
C ALA A 171 -11.91 -5.81 -3.80
N ILE A 172 -12.00 -4.61 -4.35
CA ILE A 172 -13.25 -3.93 -4.66
C ILE A 172 -13.26 -3.45 -6.12
N PRO A 173 -14.44 -3.40 -6.75
CA PRO A 173 -14.60 -2.74 -8.04
C PRO A 173 -14.29 -1.26 -7.94
N VAL A 174 -13.72 -0.70 -9.01
CA VAL A 174 -13.39 0.72 -9.10
C VAL A 174 -14.06 1.36 -10.31
N LYS A 175 -14.20 2.70 -10.27
CA LYS A 175 -14.55 3.52 -11.43
C LYS A 175 -13.32 4.25 -11.95
N PRO A 176 -13.37 4.83 -13.16
CA PRO A 176 -12.22 5.48 -13.79
C PRO A 176 -11.67 6.68 -13.03
N TYR A 177 -12.54 7.40 -12.32
CA TYR A 177 -12.18 8.65 -11.66
C TYR A 177 -12.64 8.68 -10.21
N VAL A 178 -11.99 9.56 -9.43
CA VAL A 178 -12.37 9.93 -8.08
C VAL A 178 -12.66 11.44 -8.04
N GLN A 179 -13.88 11.79 -7.65
CA GLN A 179 -14.25 13.16 -7.30
C GLN A 179 -13.87 13.42 -5.86
N LEU A 180 -13.19 14.52 -5.60
CA LEU A 180 -12.81 14.99 -4.27
C LEU A 180 -13.61 16.23 -3.90
N THR A 181 -14.06 16.28 -2.64
CA THR A 181 -14.63 17.48 -2.02
C THR A 181 -13.80 17.82 -0.79
N HIS A 182 -13.27 19.05 -0.72
CA HIS A 182 -12.48 19.54 0.40
C HIS A 182 -13.33 20.47 1.27
N LEU A 183 -13.54 20.08 2.54
CA LEU A 183 -14.28 20.86 3.54
C LEU A 183 -13.29 21.47 4.53
N GLU A 184 -13.32 22.79 4.69
CA GLU A 184 -12.45 23.51 5.63
C GLU A 184 -13.15 23.72 6.98
N PHE A 185 -12.35 23.59 8.06
CA PHE A 185 -12.78 23.81 9.45
C PHE A 185 -11.73 24.66 10.17
N ASP A 186 -12.16 25.61 10.97
CA ASP A 186 -11.31 26.51 11.75
C ASP A 186 -10.97 25.98 13.16
N ASN A 187 -11.62 24.88 13.58
CA ASN A 187 -11.40 24.25 14.88
C ASN A 187 -11.51 22.73 14.83
N SER A 188 -10.82 22.08 15.75
CA SER A 188 -10.74 20.62 15.82
C SER A 188 -12.08 19.96 16.18
N ALA A 189 -12.91 20.60 16.98
CA ALA A 189 -14.20 20.01 17.41
C ALA A 189 -15.14 19.83 16.22
N ALA A 190 -15.30 20.86 15.38
CA ALA A 190 -16.10 20.79 14.16
C ALA A 190 -15.49 19.79 13.15
N PHE A 191 -14.17 19.77 13.04
CA PHE A 191 -13.45 18.84 12.17
C PHE A 191 -13.68 17.37 12.56
N PHE A 192 -13.53 17.01 13.84
CA PHE A 192 -13.77 15.64 14.30
C PHE A 192 -15.25 15.25 14.26
N ALA A 193 -16.17 16.17 14.53
CA ALA A 193 -17.59 15.93 14.34
C ALA A 193 -17.94 15.65 12.86
N ALA A 194 -17.27 16.32 11.93
CA ALA A 194 -17.44 16.05 10.50
C ALA A 194 -16.86 14.67 10.10
N ILE A 195 -15.70 14.27 10.64
CA ILE A 195 -15.13 12.93 10.41
C ILE A 195 -16.13 11.87 10.88
N ASP A 196 -16.65 11.99 12.11
CA ASP A 196 -17.63 11.06 12.67
C ASP A 196 -18.87 10.94 11.77
N LYS A 197 -19.42 12.08 11.36
CA LYS A 197 -20.57 12.13 10.44
C LYS A 197 -20.25 11.43 9.11
N TRP A 198 -19.17 11.82 8.44
CA TRP A 198 -18.86 11.35 7.10
C TRP A 198 -18.40 9.89 7.05
N SER A 199 -17.84 9.37 8.15
CA SER A 199 -17.50 7.95 8.26
C SER A 199 -18.71 7.02 8.25
N GLY A 200 -19.91 7.53 8.57
CA GLY A 200 -21.18 6.81 8.47
C GLY A 200 -21.90 6.94 7.13
N GLU A 201 -21.39 7.77 6.22
CA GLU A 201 -22.04 8.03 4.93
C GLU A 201 -21.53 7.06 3.83
N ASP A 202 -22.30 6.96 2.73
CA ASP A 202 -21.87 6.17 1.56
C ASP A 202 -20.90 6.96 0.69
N ILE A 203 -19.62 6.89 1.08
CA ILE A 203 -18.47 7.48 0.40
C ILE A 203 -17.36 6.43 0.28
N ASP A 204 -16.45 6.61 -0.69
CA ASP A 204 -15.40 5.61 -0.93
C ASP A 204 -14.11 5.92 -0.15
N PHE A 205 -13.83 7.21 0.07
CA PHE A 205 -12.59 7.66 0.69
C PHE A 205 -12.83 8.84 1.64
N LEU A 206 -12.07 8.87 2.73
CA LEU A 206 -12.11 9.93 3.74
C LEU A 206 -10.70 10.23 4.23
N ASP A 207 -10.22 11.46 4.04
CA ASP A 207 -8.91 11.93 4.49
C ASP A 207 -9.02 13.17 5.35
N GLY A 208 -8.24 13.23 6.42
CA GLY A 208 -8.08 14.44 7.24
C GLY A 208 -6.70 15.04 7.11
N CYS A 209 -6.62 16.36 6.90
CA CYS A 209 -5.36 17.09 6.82
C CYS A 209 -5.41 18.34 7.71
N VAL A 210 -4.42 18.50 8.60
CA VAL A 210 -4.25 19.68 9.46
C VAL A 210 -3.04 20.44 8.97
N LEU A 211 -3.27 21.54 8.24
CA LEU A 211 -2.21 22.35 7.66
C LEU A 211 -1.67 23.39 8.67
N GLN A 212 -2.56 23.95 9.50
CA GLN A 212 -2.24 24.94 10.52
C GLN A 212 -3.19 24.77 11.73
N ARG A 213 -2.90 25.47 12.83
CA ARG A 213 -3.68 25.39 14.07
C ARG A 213 -5.19 25.63 13.89
N HIS A 214 -5.58 26.51 12.97
CA HIS A 214 -6.95 26.88 12.67
C HIS A 214 -7.33 26.57 11.22
N GLN A 215 -6.68 25.56 10.64
CA GLN A 215 -6.90 25.19 9.24
C GLN A 215 -6.84 23.67 9.09
N HIS A 216 -8.03 23.06 9.17
CA HIS A 216 -8.22 21.63 9.08
C HIS A 216 -9.05 21.36 7.83
N PHE A 217 -8.69 20.38 7.05
CA PHE A 217 -9.42 19.98 5.85
C PHE A 217 -9.85 18.53 5.96
N LEU A 218 -11.12 18.26 5.69
CA LEU A 218 -11.64 16.93 5.46
C LEU A 218 -11.87 16.75 3.96
N THR A 219 -11.26 15.76 3.38
CA THR A 219 -11.41 15.39 1.98
C THR A 219 -12.28 14.16 1.86
N ILE A 220 -13.37 14.30 1.13
CA ILE A 220 -14.31 13.22 0.83
C ILE A 220 -14.07 12.81 -0.62
N GLY A 221 -13.84 11.51 -0.87
CA GLY A 221 -13.66 10.96 -2.20
C GLY A 221 -14.81 10.02 -2.59
N ARG A 222 -15.25 10.11 -3.85
CA ARG A 222 -16.24 9.22 -4.45
C ARG A 222 -15.81 8.75 -5.81
N PHE A 223 -16.01 7.48 -6.09
CA PHE A 223 -15.84 6.96 -7.45
C PHE A 223 -16.90 7.52 -8.39
N VAL A 224 -16.46 8.03 -9.54
CA VAL A 224 -17.35 8.53 -10.59
C VAL A 224 -16.94 7.98 -11.96
N ASP A 225 -17.93 7.85 -12.85
CA ASP A 225 -17.72 7.31 -14.20
C ASP A 225 -17.14 8.35 -15.16
N GLU A 226 -17.42 9.64 -14.91
CA GLU A 226 -17.00 10.76 -15.73
C GLU A 226 -16.40 11.88 -14.87
N ALA A 227 -15.49 12.65 -15.43
CA ALA A 227 -14.89 13.81 -14.80
C ALA A 227 -14.88 15.00 -15.77
N PRO A 228 -15.30 16.22 -15.35
CA PRO A 228 -15.29 17.40 -16.21
C PRO A 228 -13.86 17.87 -16.56
N TYR A 229 -12.90 17.54 -15.74
CA TYR A 229 -11.45 17.71 -15.92
C TYR A 229 -10.70 16.72 -15.02
N VAL A 230 -9.39 16.59 -15.23
CA VAL A 230 -8.51 15.76 -14.38
C VAL A 230 -7.29 16.58 -13.99
N SER A 231 -7.00 16.66 -12.70
CA SER A 231 -5.79 17.30 -12.16
C SER A 231 -4.59 16.38 -12.22
N ASP A 232 -3.41 16.95 -12.42
CA ASP A 232 -2.12 16.25 -12.48
C ASP A 232 -1.18 16.75 -11.37
N TYR A 233 -0.94 15.91 -10.37
CA TYR A 233 -0.02 16.14 -9.26
C TYR A 233 1.30 15.36 -9.39
N THR A 234 1.56 14.79 -10.56
CA THR A 234 2.74 13.95 -10.79
C THR A 234 4.02 14.73 -11.12
N LEU A 235 3.91 16.05 -11.40
CA LEU A 235 5.07 16.85 -11.78
C LEU A 235 5.08 18.25 -11.14
N LEU A 236 4.29 19.20 -11.68
CA LEU A 236 4.44 20.62 -11.33
C LEU A 236 3.58 21.06 -10.16
N ASP A 237 2.38 20.55 -10.09
CA ASP A 237 1.44 20.87 -9.04
C ASP A 237 1.57 19.85 -7.89
N ILE A 238 1.26 20.27 -6.68
CA ILE A 238 1.47 19.53 -5.45
C ILE A 238 0.13 19.33 -4.76
N TYR A 239 -0.23 18.07 -4.54
CA TYR A 239 -1.56 17.72 -4.06
C TYR A 239 -1.93 18.43 -2.74
N TYR A 240 -1.08 18.34 -1.69
CA TYR A 240 -1.44 18.93 -0.41
C TYR A 240 -1.59 20.46 -0.45
N GLN A 241 -0.91 21.12 -1.40
CA GLN A 241 -1.02 22.58 -1.61
C GLN A 241 -2.31 22.96 -2.37
N SER A 242 -2.93 22.01 -3.09
CA SER A 242 -4.21 22.27 -3.78
C SER A 242 -5.40 22.22 -2.83
N ILE A 243 -5.32 21.47 -1.74
CA ILE A 243 -6.41 21.27 -0.77
C ILE A 243 -7.01 22.60 -0.26
N PRO A 244 -6.24 23.62 0.16
CA PRO A 244 -6.78 24.88 0.65
C PRO A 244 -7.29 25.84 -0.44
N VAL A 245 -7.05 25.52 -1.71
CA VAL A 245 -7.41 26.42 -2.83
C VAL A 245 -8.48 25.86 -3.75
N ARG A 246 -8.83 24.60 -3.58
CA ARG A 246 -9.86 23.91 -4.36
C ARG A 246 -10.90 23.30 -3.42
N SER A 247 -12.18 23.64 -3.62
CA SER A 247 -13.27 22.98 -2.90
C SER A 247 -13.64 21.64 -3.53
N GLU A 248 -13.36 21.46 -4.82
CA GLU A 248 -13.62 20.26 -5.61
C GLU A 248 -12.45 19.95 -6.53
N ASP A 249 -12.17 18.67 -6.73
CA ASP A 249 -11.13 18.21 -7.66
C ASP A 249 -11.49 16.83 -8.23
N TYR A 250 -10.86 16.48 -9.37
CA TYR A 250 -11.05 15.19 -10.04
C TYR A 250 -9.69 14.62 -10.44
N LEU A 251 -9.49 13.34 -10.11
CA LEU A 251 -8.29 12.59 -10.49
C LEU A 251 -8.70 11.27 -11.16
N THR A 252 -7.81 10.73 -11.99
CA THR A 252 -7.94 9.31 -12.33
C THR A 252 -7.82 8.48 -11.06
N THR A 253 -8.44 7.30 -11.01
CA THR A 253 -8.33 6.44 -9.82
C THR A 253 -6.88 6.10 -9.50
N SER A 254 -6.04 5.85 -10.53
CA SER A 254 -4.61 5.66 -10.34
C SER A 254 -3.92 6.88 -9.72
N ASP A 255 -4.17 8.09 -10.24
CA ASP A 255 -3.53 9.30 -9.70
C ASP A 255 -4.03 9.64 -8.30
N TYR A 256 -5.31 9.34 -8.01
CA TYR A 256 -5.85 9.48 -6.66
C TYR A 256 -5.09 8.60 -5.66
N LEU A 257 -4.88 7.33 -5.97
CA LEU A 257 -4.15 6.41 -5.08
C LEU A 257 -2.74 6.89 -4.79
N TRP A 258 -2.09 7.53 -5.75
CA TRP A 258 -0.69 7.99 -5.64
C TRP A 258 -0.53 9.51 -5.42
N ARG A 259 -1.59 10.24 -5.09
CA ARG A 259 -1.58 11.70 -4.95
C ARG A 259 -0.56 12.24 -3.95
N TRP A 260 -0.21 11.45 -2.95
CA TRP A 260 0.78 11.80 -1.93
C TRP A 260 2.20 11.30 -2.25
N ASP A 261 2.35 10.38 -3.19
CA ASP A 261 3.61 9.68 -3.48
C ASP A 261 4.70 10.62 -4.01
N THR A 262 4.33 11.51 -4.94
CA THR A 262 5.26 12.45 -5.62
C THR A 262 6.01 13.34 -4.63
N ASP A 263 5.37 13.70 -3.52
CA ASP A 263 5.92 14.62 -2.53
C ASP A 263 6.18 13.93 -1.17
N TRP A 264 6.04 12.60 -1.10
CA TRP A 264 6.13 11.85 0.14
C TRP A 264 5.32 12.54 1.25
N PHE A 265 4.04 12.78 0.98
CA PHE A 265 3.13 13.66 1.71
C PHE A 265 3.55 15.15 1.58
N TRP A 266 4.41 15.64 2.46
CA TRP A 266 4.95 16.99 2.45
C TRP A 266 6.49 17.03 2.56
N CYS A 267 7.14 15.86 2.63
CA CYS A 267 8.59 15.77 2.93
C CYS A 267 9.46 16.39 1.84
N SER A 268 8.99 16.45 0.59
CA SER A 268 9.66 17.15 -0.51
C SER A 268 9.99 18.62 -0.20
N LYS A 269 9.22 19.26 0.70
CA LYS A 269 9.50 20.61 1.19
C LYS A 269 10.88 20.71 1.85
N ASN A 270 11.25 19.72 2.63
CA ASN A 270 12.52 19.68 3.36
C ASN A 270 13.72 19.46 2.44
N LEU A 271 13.50 18.99 1.22
CA LEU A 271 14.52 18.75 0.20
C LEU A 271 14.61 19.89 -0.83
N TYR A 272 13.85 20.96 -0.63
CA TYR A 272 13.76 22.11 -1.55
C TYR A 272 13.33 21.77 -2.99
N VAL A 273 12.70 20.60 -3.21
CA VAL A 273 12.31 20.11 -4.53
C VAL A 273 10.88 20.53 -4.94
N GLN A 274 10.25 21.45 -4.22
CA GLN A 274 8.88 21.92 -4.52
C GLN A 274 8.82 23.06 -5.54
N SER A 275 9.96 23.67 -5.89
CA SER A 275 9.97 24.74 -6.89
C SER A 275 9.77 24.20 -8.30
N LYS A 276 8.91 24.84 -9.11
CA LYS A 276 8.59 24.39 -10.46
C LYS A 276 9.81 24.21 -11.38
N PRO A 277 10.88 25.05 -11.34
CA PRO A 277 12.09 24.81 -12.12
C PRO A 277 12.81 23.52 -11.75
N ILE A 278 12.96 23.27 -10.45
CA ILE A 278 13.64 22.04 -9.95
C ILE A 278 12.82 20.81 -10.33
N ARG A 279 11.51 20.85 -10.16
CA ARG A 279 10.62 19.73 -10.53
C ARG A 279 10.68 19.41 -12.04
N ARG A 280 10.74 20.44 -12.89
CA ARG A 280 10.96 20.26 -14.33
C ARG A 280 12.29 19.59 -14.64
N LEU A 281 13.36 19.96 -13.94
CA LEU A 281 14.70 19.37 -14.12
C LEU A 281 14.73 17.91 -13.68
N LEU A 282 14.12 17.58 -12.53
CA LEU A 282 14.05 16.22 -12.00
C LEU A 282 13.17 15.30 -12.86
N GLY A 283 12.07 15.83 -13.37
CA GLY A 283 11.09 15.07 -14.15
C GLY A 283 10.28 14.06 -13.33
N ARG A 284 9.20 13.55 -13.91
CA ARG A 284 8.27 12.60 -13.24
C ARG A 284 8.96 11.34 -12.69
N LYS A 285 9.98 10.84 -13.39
CA LYS A 285 10.67 9.59 -12.99
C LYS A 285 11.42 9.69 -11.67
N ARG A 286 11.84 10.89 -11.24
CA ARG A 286 12.58 11.11 -10.00
C ARG A 286 11.72 11.67 -8.87
N LEU A 287 10.47 11.98 -9.16
CA LEU A 287 9.51 12.53 -8.18
C LEU A 287 8.53 11.43 -7.76
N ASN A 288 9.01 10.41 -7.08
CA ASN A 288 8.18 9.35 -6.53
C ASN A 288 8.95 8.57 -5.46
N SER A 289 8.27 7.74 -4.69
CA SER A 289 8.86 6.98 -3.57
C SER A 289 9.69 5.76 -4.00
N THR A 290 9.73 5.41 -5.28
CA THR A 290 10.50 4.25 -5.79
C THR A 290 11.91 4.63 -6.23
N THR A 291 12.25 5.91 -6.25
CA THR A 291 13.58 6.47 -6.55
C THR A 291 14.19 7.09 -5.31
#